data_ca21a3ddfbca2587d2d50b32766321e3
#
_entry.id   ca21a3ddfbca2587d2d50b32766321e3
#
_cell.length_a   1.000
_cell.length_b   1.000
_cell.length_c   1.000
_cell.angle_alpha   90.00
_cell.angle_beta   90.00
_cell.angle_gamma   90.00
#
_symmetry.space_group_name_H-M   'P 1'
#
loop_
_entity.id
_entity.type
_entity.pdbx_description
1 polymer ?
#
loop_
_entity_poly.entity_id
_entity_poly.type
_entity_poly.pdbx_seq_one_letter_code
_entity_poly.pdbx_strand_id
1 'polypeptide(L)'
;EAKHGVPVVAVNCEELNATDIHNIIETVLFEFPLKEINIKIPDWIEELDSEHWLKKEIYGAIIEKIEDVNRIRDVRALSDGMGECGFVQRSYIEGMDLGDGTVKLCMELPQELFYRVLGEMSGFEIDGEHQLMTLMSELAQMKAQYDKVSFALHEVMEKGYGIVSPSTEELTLDEPKIVKQGGRFGVKLKASAP
;
A
#
# COMPACT_ATOMS: atom_id res chain seq x y z
N GLU A 1 -16.63 -40.80 5.74
CA GLU A 1 -16.63 -39.47 5.10
C GLU A 1 -17.50 -39.48 3.85
N ALA A 2 -17.19 -40.26 2.84
CA ALA A 2 -17.91 -40.30 1.57
C ALA A 2 -19.42 -40.59 1.63
N LYS A 3 -19.92 -41.22 2.71
CA LYS A 3 -21.31 -41.65 2.82
C LYS A 3 -22.22 -40.68 3.57
N HIS A 4 -21.69 -39.80 4.38
CA HIS A 4 -22.46 -38.92 5.26
C HIS A 4 -22.02 -37.44 5.22
N GLY A 5 -20.94 -37.11 4.50
CA GLY A 5 -20.39 -35.74 4.43
C GLY A 5 -19.89 -35.18 5.77
N VAL A 6 -19.64 -36.08 6.74
CA VAL A 6 -19.16 -35.72 8.09
C VAL A 6 -17.71 -36.15 8.21
N PRO A 7 -16.81 -35.35 8.77
CA PRO A 7 -15.43 -35.73 8.98
C PRO A 7 -15.33 -36.91 9.93
N VAL A 8 -14.37 -37.79 9.67
CA VAL A 8 -14.11 -38.99 10.46
C VAL A 8 -12.69 -38.98 10.93
N VAL A 9 -12.50 -38.97 12.24
CA VAL A 9 -11.19 -39.07 12.87
C VAL A 9 -11.00 -40.50 13.40
N ALA A 10 -9.96 -41.19 12.96
CA ALA A 10 -9.59 -42.50 13.47
C ALA A 10 -8.74 -42.32 14.72
N VAL A 11 -9.24 -42.79 15.86
CA VAL A 11 -8.53 -42.72 17.14
C VAL A 11 -8.50 -44.09 17.82
N ASN A 12 -7.43 -44.35 18.57
CA ASN A 12 -7.38 -45.54 19.45
C ASN A 12 -7.98 -45.15 20.81
N CYS A 13 -9.16 -45.65 21.11
CA CYS A 13 -9.87 -45.32 22.35
C CYS A 13 -9.19 -45.88 23.61
N GLU A 14 -8.30 -46.85 23.47
CA GLU A 14 -7.55 -47.43 24.62
C GLU A 14 -6.33 -46.61 25.00
N GLU A 15 -5.76 -45.86 24.02
CA GLU A 15 -4.54 -45.04 24.17
C GLU A 15 -4.77 -43.60 23.75
N LEU A 16 -5.91 -43.04 24.09
CA LEU A 16 -6.25 -41.66 23.72
C LEU A 16 -5.31 -40.67 24.40
N ASN A 17 -4.54 -39.95 23.61
CA ASN A 17 -3.60 -38.97 24.12
C ASN A 17 -4.13 -37.52 23.91
N ALA A 18 -3.43 -36.53 24.48
CA ALA A 18 -3.85 -35.11 24.36
C ALA A 18 -3.87 -34.61 22.91
N THR A 19 -3.00 -35.12 22.04
CA THR A 19 -2.95 -34.80 20.64
C THR A 19 -4.17 -35.31 19.88
N ASP A 20 -4.62 -36.55 20.21
CA ASP A 20 -5.82 -37.10 19.57
C ASP A 20 -7.06 -36.32 19.97
N ILE A 21 -7.17 -35.91 21.23
CA ILE A 21 -8.27 -35.11 21.74
C ILE A 21 -8.26 -33.75 21.02
N HIS A 22 -7.09 -33.11 20.86
CA HIS A 22 -6.95 -31.83 20.16
C HIS A 22 -7.41 -31.96 18.71
N ASN A 23 -6.97 -32.97 17.99
CA ASN A 23 -7.36 -33.24 16.60
C ASN A 23 -8.88 -33.46 16.45
N ILE A 24 -9.51 -34.16 17.40
CA ILE A 24 -10.97 -34.34 17.39
C ILE A 24 -11.67 -33.00 17.54
N ILE A 25 -11.24 -32.19 18.52
CA ILE A 25 -11.84 -30.86 18.76
C ILE A 25 -11.66 -29.94 17.58
N GLU A 26 -10.45 -29.86 17.02
CA GLU A 26 -10.20 -29.09 15.82
C GLU A 26 -11.10 -29.51 14.65
N THR A 27 -11.19 -30.81 14.39
CA THR A 27 -12.02 -31.33 13.30
C THR A 27 -13.50 -30.94 13.47
N VAL A 28 -14.01 -30.95 14.70
CA VAL A 28 -15.37 -30.50 15.00
C VAL A 28 -15.52 -28.99 14.79
N LEU A 29 -14.55 -28.20 15.24
CA LEU A 29 -14.59 -26.74 15.11
C LEU A 29 -14.51 -26.29 13.65
N PHE A 30 -13.77 -27.00 12.81
CA PHE A 30 -13.71 -26.71 11.36
C PHE A 30 -15.06 -26.91 10.64
N GLU A 31 -15.98 -27.70 11.20
CA GLU A 31 -17.33 -27.86 10.68
C GLU A 31 -18.30 -26.75 11.09
N PHE A 32 -17.88 -25.85 11.97
CA PHE A 32 -18.72 -24.73 12.38
C PHE A 32 -18.95 -23.76 11.21
N PRO A 33 -20.13 -23.11 11.19
CA PRO A 33 -20.43 -22.13 10.19
C PRO A 33 -19.48 -20.95 10.28
N LEU A 34 -18.99 -20.51 9.13
CA LEU A 34 -18.26 -19.25 9.03
C LEU A 34 -19.25 -18.12 9.25
N LYS A 35 -18.94 -17.19 10.17
CA LYS A 35 -19.75 -16.00 10.42
C LYS A 35 -19.18 -14.78 9.72
N GLU A 36 -17.87 -14.66 9.71
CA GLU A 36 -17.19 -13.50 9.15
C GLU A 36 -15.86 -13.90 8.53
N ILE A 37 -15.58 -13.36 7.37
CA ILE A 37 -14.27 -13.46 6.75
C ILE A 37 -13.76 -12.04 6.44
N ASN A 38 -12.59 -11.74 6.99
CA ASN A 38 -11.89 -10.49 6.74
C ASN A 38 -10.78 -10.76 5.72
N ILE A 39 -10.94 -10.24 4.50
CA ILE A 39 -9.95 -10.39 3.44
C ILE A 39 -9.11 -9.14 3.37
N LYS A 40 -7.82 -9.28 3.74
CA LYS A 40 -6.85 -8.20 3.67
C LYS A 40 -6.17 -8.22 2.31
N ILE A 41 -6.33 -7.13 1.58
CA ILE A 41 -5.62 -6.83 0.33
C ILE A 41 -4.69 -5.64 0.56
N PRO A 42 -3.68 -5.38 -0.31
CA PRO A 42 -2.85 -4.19 -0.20
C PRO A 42 -3.67 -2.90 -0.28
N ASP A 43 -3.41 -1.95 0.63
CA ASP A 43 -4.18 -0.71 0.79
C ASP A 43 -4.27 0.12 -0.50
N TRP A 44 -3.23 0.11 -1.33
CA TRP A 44 -3.21 0.85 -2.59
C TRP A 44 -4.28 0.38 -3.60
N ILE A 45 -4.80 -0.85 -3.48
CA ILE A 45 -5.92 -1.33 -4.29
C ILE A 45 -7.23 -0.61 -3.90
N GLU A 46 -7.40 -0.34 -2.61
CA GLU A 46 -8.59 0.36 -2.12
C GLU A 46 -8.66 1.80 -2.64
N GLU A 47 -7.50 2.45 -2.82
CA GLU A 47 -7.39 3.81 -3.34
C GLU A 47 -7.64 3.91 -4.87
N LEU A 48 -7.66 2.79 -5.60
CA LEU A 48 -7.98 2.79 -7.02
C LEU A 48 -9.45 3.13 -7.27
N ASP A 49 -9.71 3.75 -8.41
CA ASP A 49 -11.08 4.00 -8.88
C ASP A 49 -11.88 2.69 -8.93
N SER A 50 -13.16 2.75 -8.61
CA SER A 50 -14.07 1.60 -8.65
C SER A 50 -14.16 0.94 -10.03
N GLU A 51 -13.93 1.72 -11.09
CA GLU A 51 -13.94 1.26 -12.47
C GLU A 51 -12.60 0.69 -12.94
N HIS A 52 -11.55 0.80 -12.11
CA HIS A 52 -10.22 0.32 -12.46
C HIS A 52 -10.22 -1.19 -12.68
N TRP A 53 -9.63 -1.64 -13.79
CA TRP A 53 -9.66 -3.04 -14.21
C TRP A 53 -9.16 -4.02 -13.14
N LEU A 54 -8.03 -3.71 -12.48
CA LEU A 54 -7.43 -4.56 -11.46
C LEU A 54 -8.32 -4.69 -10.22
N LYS A 55 -8.94 -3.58 -9.79
CA LYS A 55 -9.89 -3.59 -8.66
C LYS A 55 -11.08 -4.47 -8.98
N LYS A 56 -11.67 -4.34 -10.18
CA LYS A 56 -12.77 -5.16 -10.63
C LYS A 56 -12.42 -6.65 -10.70
N GLU A 57 -11.23 -6.99 -11.21
CA GLU A 57 -10.78 -8.38 -11.29
C GLU A 57 -10.59 -9.00 -9.91
N ILE A 58 -9.93 -8.28 -8.98
CA ILE A 58 -9.71 -8.77 -7.61
C ILE A 58 -11.05 -8.97 -6.88
N TYR A 59 -11.90 -7.95 -6.88
CA TYR A 59 -13.20 -8.03 -6.18
C TYR A 59 -14.13 -9.05 -6.84
N GLY A 60 -14.11 -9.14 -8.17
CA GLY A 60 -14.87 -10.15 -8.91
C GLY A 60 -14.46 -11.57 -8.55
N ALA A 61 -13.16 -11.85 -8.50
CA ALA A 61 -12.64 -13.15 -8.10
C ALA A 61 -12.96 -13.49 -6.63
N ILE A 62 -12.91 -12.49 -5.74
CA ILE A 62 -13.29 -12.68 -4.33
C ILE A 62 -14.78 -13.05 -4.24
N ILE A 63 -15.65 -12.30 -4.90
CA ILE A 63 -17.11 -12.53 -4.86
C ILE A 63 -17.45 -13.91 -5.42
N GLU A 64 -16.89 -14.28 -6.58
CA GLU A 64 -17.15 -15.57 -7.21
C GLU A 64 -16.76 -16.75 -6.31
N LYS A 65 -15.58 -16.67 -5.68
CA LYS A 65 -15.06 -17.77 -4.87
C LYS A 65 -15.66 -17.83 -3.46
N ILE A 66 -16.17 -16.72 -2.93
CA ILE A 66 -16.73 -16.68 -1.57
C ILE A 66 -18.14 -17.26 -1.50
N GLU A 67 -18.86 -17.35 -2.62
CA GLU A 67 -20.23 -17.86 -2.66
C GLU A 67 -20.37 -19.30 -2.12
N ASP A 68 -19.35 -20.13 -2.32
CA ASP A 68 -19.32 -21.52 -1.87
C ASP A 68 -18.77 -21.71 -0.46
N VAL A 69 -18.33 -20.63 0.21
CA VAL A 69 -17.69 -20.68 1.53
C VAL A 69 -18.73 -20.54 2.65
N ASN A 70 -19.07 -21.65 3.29
CA ASN A 70 -20.08 -21.67 4.33
C ASN A 70 -19.53 -22.05 5.71
N ARG A 71 -18.40 -22.77 5.75
CA ARG A 71 -17.78 -23.29 6.95
C ARG A 71 -16.33 -22.88 7.05
N ILE A 72 -15.80 -22.93 8.24
CA ILE A 72 -14.39 -22.58 8.50
C ILE A 72 -13.43 -23.42 7.64
N ARG A 73 -13.72 -24.69 7.43
CA ARG A 73 -12.91 -25.58 6.57
C ARG A 73 -12.82 -25.12 5.11
N ASP A 74 -13.88 -24.47 4.62
CA ASP A 74 -13.96 -24.08 3.20
C ASP A 74 -13.02 -22.91 2.91
N VAL A 75 -12.57 -22.18 3.95
CA VAL A 75 -11.65 -21.04 3.81
C VAL A 75 -10.28 -21.48 3.28
N ARG A 76 -9.84 -22.71 3.54
CA ARG A 76 -8.59 -23.22 2.95
C ARG A 76 -8.69 -23.33 1.45
N ALA A 77 -9.79 -23.92 0.96
CA ALA A 77 -10.04 -24.03 -0.48
C ALA A 77 -10.18 -22.65 -1.13
N LEU A 78 -10.79 -21.68 -0.43
CA LEU A 78 -10.83 -20.28 -0.86
C LEU A 78 -9.40 -19.70 -0.98
N SER A 79 -8.57 -19.86 0.05
CA SER A 79 -7.19 -19.39 0.04
C SER A 79 -6.38 -19.99 -1.11
N ASP A 80 -6.47 -21.30 -1.30
CA ASP A 80 -5.79 -21.99 -2.39
C ASP A 80 -6.29 -21.50 -3.76
N GLY A 81 -7.60 -21.40 -3.93
CA GLY A 81 -8.22 -20.89 -5.14
C GLY A 81 -7.89 -19.42 -5.45
N MET A 82 -7.70 -18.58 -4.43
CA MET A 82 -7.22 -17.20 -4.62
C MET A 82 -5.77 -17.18 -5.06
N GLY A 83 -4.93 -18.08 -4.54
CA GLY A 83 -3.53 -18.22 -4.95
C GLY A 83 -3.34 -18.64 -6.42
N GLU A 84 -4.34 -19.24 -7.05
CA GLU A 84 -4.33 -19.61 -8.47
C GLU A 84 -4.68 -18.41 -9.40
N CYS A 85 -5.18 -17.31 -8.86
CA CYS A 85 -5.45 -16.12 -9.64
C CYS A 85 -4.15 -15.47 -10.13
N GLY A 86 -4.06 -15.15 -11.42
CA GLY A 86 -2.83 -14.64 -12.06
C GLY A 86 -2.32 -13.30 -11.54
N PHE A 87 -3.12 -12.58 -10.78
CA PHE A 87 -2.76 -11.32 -10.12
C PHE A 87 -2.40 -11.49 -8.63
N VAL A 88 -2.52 -12.69 -8.06
CA VAL A 88 -2.18 -12.98 -6.65
C VAL A 88 -0.84 -13.69 -6.60
N GLN A 89 0.10 -13.14 -5.85
CA GLN A 89 1.38 -13.79 -5.60
C GLN A 89 1.25 -14.87 -4.54
N ARG A 90 0.50 -14.57 -3.48
CA ARG A 90 0.29 -15.47 -2.36
C ARG A 90 -1.02 -15.15 -1.66
N SER A 91 -1.74 -16.20 -1.27
CA SER A 91 -2.88 -16.11 -0.36
C SER A 91 -2.66 -17.05 0.82
N TYR A 92 -2.96 -16.57 2.03
CA TYR A 92 -2.80 -17.36 3.24
C TYR A 92 -3.73 -16.89 4.35
N ILE A 93 -4.03 -17.80 5.26
CA ILE A 93 -4.81 -17.51 6.45
C ILE A 93 -3.88 -16.90 7.51
N GLU A 94 -4.08 -15.62 7.84
CA GLU A 94 -3.31 -14.90 8.85
C GLU A 94 -3.75 -15.30 10.27
N GLY A 95 -5.05 -15.51 10.45
CA GLY A 95 -5.61 -15.88 11.74
C GLY A 95 -7.00 -16.47 11.63
N MET A 96 -7.36 -17.28 12.60
CA MET A 96 -8.64 -17.95 12.68
C MET A 96 -9.12 -18.01 14.12
N ASP A 97 -10.32 -17.51 14.38
CA ASP A 97 -11.00 -17.67 15.66
C ASP A 97 -12.12 -18.69 15.50
N LEU A 98 -11.84 -19.89 15.98
CA LEU A 98 -12.77 -21.02 15.89
C LEU A 98 -13.98 -20.85 16.81
N GLY A 99 -13.84 -20.08 17.91
CA GLY A 99 -14.93 -19.82 18.85
C GLY A 99 -15.97 -18.88 18.28
N ASP A 100 -15.53 -17.81 17.61
CA ASP A 100 -16.39 -16.80 17.01
C ASP A 100 -16.76 -17.08 15.55
N GLY A 101 -16.07 -18.02 14.90
CA GLY A 101 -16.28 -18.33 13.48
C GLY A 101 -15.77 -17.24 12.56
N THR A 102 -14.70 -16.53 12.97
CA THR A 102 -14.09 -15.45 12.22
C THR A 102 -12.75 -15.89 11.64
N VAL A 103 -12.50 -15.59 10.36
CA VAL A 103 -11.24 -15.89 9.69
C VAL A 103 -10.66 -14.63 9.05
N LYS A 104 -9.34 -14.48 9.15
CA LYS A 104 -8.57 -13.43 8.46
C LYS A 104 -7.75 -14.06 7.35
N LEU A 105 -8.05 -13.71 6.11
CA LEU A 105 -7.32 -14.10 4.92
C LEU A 105 -6.48 -12.93 4.44
N CYS A 106 -5.21 -13.17 4.15
CA CYS A 106 -4.32 -12.16 3.60
C CYS A 106 -3.97 -12.52 2.16
N MET A 107 -4.02 -11.54 1.27
CA MET A 107 -3.63 -11.67 -0.13
C MET A 107 -2.47 -10.74 -0.43
N GLU A 108 -1.38 -11.29 -0.94
CA GLU A 108 -0.22 -10.56 -1.40
C GLU A 108 -0.21 -10.50 -2.93
N LEU A 109 0.04 -9.33 -3.47
CA LEU A 109 0.12 -9.08 -4.90
C LEU A 109 1.58 -8.88 -5.31
N PRO A 110 1.97 -9.25 -6.53
CA PRO A 110 3.30 -8.97 -7.04
C PRO A 110 3.60 -7.47 -7.05
N GLN A 111 4.81 -7.09 -6.62
CA GLN A 111 5.23 -5.67 -6.61
C GLN A 111 5.19 -5.04 -8.01
N GLU A 112 5.44 -5.82 -9.04
CA GLU A 112 5.38 -5.39 -10.43
C GLU A 112 4.01 -4.83 -10.81
N LEU A 113 2.93 -5.37 -10.23
CA LEU A 113 1.58 -4.84 -10.44
C LEU A 113 1.43 -3.42 -9.88
N PHE A 114 2.01 -3.15 -8.71
CA PHE A 114 1.99 -1.81 -8.14
C PHE A 114 2.68 -0.80 -9.05
N TYR A 115 3.90 -1.11 -9.54
CA TYR A 115 4.62 -0.21 -10.43
C TYR A 115 3.92 -0.02 -11.77
N ARG A 116 3.34 -1.09 -12.30
CA ARG A 116 2.56 -1.02 -13.53
C ARG A 116 1.35 -0.09 -13.38
N VAL A 117 0.56 -0.26 -12.32
CA VAL A 117 -0.60 0.60 -12.05
C VAL A 117 -0.16 2.05 -11.82
N LEU A 118 0.91 2.26 -11.06
CA LEU A 118 1.46 3.59 -10.85
C LEU A 118 1.91 4.25 -12.15
N GLY A 119 2.52 3.48 -13.04
CA GLY A 119 2.88 3.92 -14.40
C GLY A 119 1.66 4.27 -15.25
N GLU A 120 0.63 3.42 -15.24
CA GLU A 120 -0.63 3.65 -15.96
C GLU A 120 -1.32 4.95 -15.48
N MET A 121 -1.32 5.21 -14.16
CA MET A 121 -1.95 6.40 -13.58
C MET A 121 -1.15 7.69 -13.79
N SER A 122 0.18 7.60 -13.72
CA SER A 122 1.06 8.77 -13.80
C SER A 122 1.52 9.11 -15.21
N GLY A 123 1.45 8.15 -16.14
CA GLY A 123 1.99 8.26 -17.49
C GLY A 123 3.52 8.12 -17.56
N PHE A 124 4.18 7.67 -16.47
CA PHE A 124 5.61 7.41 -16.43
C PHE A 124 5.90 5.92 -16.59
N GLU A 125 7.04 5.58 -17.18
CA GLU A 125 7.54 4.20 -17.19
C GLU A 125 8.26 3.92 -15.86
N ILE A 126 7.70 3.03 -15.04
CA ILE A 126 8.21 2.68 -13.72
C ILE A 126 8.31 1.16 -13.63
N ASP A 127 9.54 0.62 -13.70
CA ASP A 127 9.79 -0.83 -13.66
C ASP A 127 10.21 -1.31 -12.26
N GLY A 128 10.43 -0.39 -11.30
CA GLY A 128 10.87 -0.77 -9.95
C GLY A 128 11.19 0.40 -9.04
N GLU A 129 11.62 0.07 -7.82
CA GLU A 129 11.91 1.05 -6.75
C GLU A 129 12.93 2.10 -7.15
N HIS A 130 13.99 1.69 -7.84
CA HIS A 130 15.06 2.62 -8.23
C HIS A 130 14.55 3.71 -9.17
N GLN A 131 13.77 3.33 -10.18
CA GLN A 131 13.19 4.31 -11.11
C GLN A 131 12.18 5.20 -10.41
N LEU A 132 11.34 4.64 -9.53
CA LEU A 132 10.40 5.42 -8.73
C LEU A 132 11.14 6.47 -7.87
N MET A 133 12.22 6.07 -7.18
CA MET A 133 13.00 7.00 -6.37
C MET A 133 13.67 8.09 -7.20
N THR A 134 14.21 7.75 -8.36
CA THR A 134 14.81 8.70 -9.30
C THR A 134 13.75 9.70 -9.78
N LEU A 135 12.61 9.21 -10.24
CA LEU A 135 11.49 10.03 -10.69
C LEU A 135 10.99 10.96 -9.59
N MET A 136 10.83 10.47 -8.36
CA MET A 136 10.42 11.29 -7.22
C MET A 136 11.43 12.39 -6.90
N SER A 137 12.74 12.11 -7.03
CA SER A 137 13.79 13.11 -6.85
C SER A 137 13.73 14.20 -7.93
N GLU A 138 13.55 13.81 -9.20
CA GLU A 138 13.40 14.74 -10.32
C GLU A 138 12.15 15.60 -10.17
N LEU A 139 11.02 14.99 -9.83
CA LEU A 139 9.77 15.71 -9.57
C LEU A 139 9.88 16.69 -8.42
N ALA A 140 10.61 16.32 -7.34
CA ALA A 140 10.86 17.21 -6.21
C ALA A 140 11.68 18.43 -6.63
N GLN A 141 12.70 18.25 -7.48
CA GLN A 141 13.50 19.36 -8.03
C GLN A 141 12.66 20.24 -8.95
N MET A 142 11.89 19.67 -9.86
CA MET A 142 10.98 20.41 -10.74
C MET A 142 9.95 21.19 -9.93
N LYS A 143 9.37 20.57 -8.89
CA LYS A 143 8.43 21.23 -8.00
C LYS A 143 9.06 22.44 -7.30
N ALA A 144 10.26 22.29 -6.76
CA ALA A 144 10.96 23.39 -6.10
C ALA A 144 11.21 24.58 -7.07
N GLN A 145 11.57 24.29 -8.31
CA GLN A 145 11.71 25.32 -9.36
C GLN A 145 10.37 25.97 -9.72
N TYR A 146 9.32 25.14 -9.89
CA TYR A 146 7.98 25.64 -10.17
C TYR A 146 7.45 26.51 -9.04
N ASP A 147 7.55 26.05 -7.79
CA ASP A 147 7.07 26.79 -6.61
C ASP A 147 7.76 28.15 -6.49
N LYS A 148 9.04 28.26 -6.88
CA LYS A 148 9.79 29.51 -6.91
C LYS A 148 9.20 30.55 -7.87
N VAL A 149 8.70 30.09 -9.02
CA VAL A 149 8.19 30.98 -10.09
C VAL A 149 6.67 31.12 -10.05
N SER A 150 5.95 30.16 -9.46
CA SER A 150 4.48 30.10 -9.49
C SER A 150 3.83 31.34 -8.89
N PHE A 151 4.40 31.84 -7.79
CA PHE A 151 3.91 33.07 -7.15
C PHE A 151 4.10 34.28 -8.05
N ALA A 152 5.26 34.42 -8.67
CA ALA A 152 5.53 35.51 -9.60
C ALA A 152 4.65 35.43 -10.86
N LEU A 153 4.37 34.24 -11.38
CA LEU A 153 3.44 34.04 -12.48
C LEU A 153 2.02 34.47 -12.12
N HIS A 154 1.56 34.16 -10.92
CA HIS A 154 0.25 34.60 -10.42
C HIS A 154 0.18 36.14 -10.34
N GLU A 155 1.24 36.77 -9.81
CA GLU A 155 1.33 38.24 -9.78
C GLU A 155 1.34 38.88 -11.18
N VAL A 156 2.01 38.25 -12.17
CA VAL A 156 1.99 38.71 -13.57
C VAL A 156 0.57 38.70 -14.12
N MET A 157 -0.22 37.68 -13.83
CA MET A 157 -1.62 37.60 -14.29
C MET A 157 -2.52 38.67 -13.65
N GLU A 158 -2.27 39.01 -12.37
CA GLU A 158 -3.08 40.01 -11.67
C GLU A 158 -2.61 41.45 -11.86
N LYS A 159 -1.30 41.68 -11.86
CA LYS A 159 -0.69 43.00 -11.77
C LYS A 159 0.09 43.40 -13.03
N GLY A 160 0.28 42.47 -13.96
CA GLY A 160 1.07 42.66 -15.16
C GLY A 160 2.59 42.52 -14.96
N TYR A 161 3.06 42.30 -13.75
CA TYR A 161 4.47 42.03 -13.44
C TYR A 161 4.57 41.12 -12.21
N GLY A 162 5.63 40.30 -12.12
CA GLY A 162 5.93 39.47 -10.99
C GLY A 162 7.43 39.49 -10.68
N ILE A 163 7.79 39.31 -9.42
CA ILE A 163 9.17 39.32 -8.95
C ILE A 163 9.53 37.89 -8.46
N VAL A 164 10.55 37.29 -9.08
CA VAL A 164 11.14 36.05 -8.61
C VAL A 164 12.34 36.41 -7.72
N SER A 165 12.23 36.10 -6.43
CA SER A 165 13.34 36.30 -5.50
C SER A 165 14.39 35.20 -5.66
N PRO A 166 15.68 35.53 -5.72
CA PRO A 166 16.72 34.52 -5.75
C PRO A 166 16.72 33.71 -4.45
N SER A 167 17.01 32.41 -4.54
CA SER A 167 17.23 31.57 -3.36
C SER A 167 18.55 31.91 -2.69
N THR A 168 18.68 31.55 -1.41
CA THR A 168 19.95 31.80 -0.66
C THR A 168 21.15 31.13 -1.30
N GLU A 169 20.96 30.05 -2.02
CA GLU A 169 22.01 29.30 -2.73
C GLU A 169 22.48 29.99 -4.01
N GLU A 170 21.64 30.85 -4.60
CA GLU A 170 21.96 31.65 -5.78
C GLU A 170 22.62 32.98 -5.43
N LEU A 171 22.67 33.33 -4.13
CA LEU A 171 23.27 34.56 -3.68
C LEU A 171 24.77 34.36 -3.41
N THR A 172 25.60 35.12 -4.10
CA THR A 172 27.01 35.25 -3.77
C THR A 172 27.17 36.32 -2.70
N LEU A 173 27.64 35.93 -1.52
CA LEU A 173 27.90 36.86 -0.42
C LEU A 173 29.30 37.44 -0.56
N ASP A 174 29.41 38.77 -0.59
CA ASP A 174 30.67 39.48 -0.47
C ASP A 174 31.24 39.31 0.96
N GLU A 175 32.54 39.51 1.10
CA GLU A 175 33.19 39.51 2.44
C GLU A 175 32.52 40.56 3.35
N PRO A 176 32.18 40.16 4.60
CA PRO A 176 31.55 41.04 5.56
C PRO A 176 32.48 42.21 5.91
N LYS A 177 31.99 43.44 5.77
CA LYS A 177 32.75 44.65 6.10
C LYS A 177 32.23 45.28 7.38
N ILE A 178 33.15 45.56 8.32
CA ILE A 178 32.81 46.33 9.51
C ILE A 178 32.68 47.80 9.14
N VAL A 179 31.54 48.40 9.42
CA VAL A 179 31.25 49.79 9.19
C VAL A 179 30.94 50.49 10.50
N LYS A 180 31.45 51.71 10.64
CA LYS A 180 31.20 52.56 11.79
C LYS A 180 30.26 53.72 11.35
N GLN A 181 29.14 53.81 12.03
CA GLN A 181 28.18 54.87 11.75
C GLN A 181 27.65 55.45 13.06
N GLY A 182 27.82 56.76 13.25
CA GLY A 182 27.32 57.46 14.43
C GLY A 182 27.84 56.90 15.79
N GLY A 183 29.09 56.48 15.87
CA GLY A 183 29.69 55.92 17.10
C GLY A 183 29.36 54.45 17.39
N ARG A 184 28.57 53.79 16.53
CA ARG A 184 28.27 52.35 16.62
C ARG A 184 28.97 51.57 15.53
N PHE A 185 29.36 50.33 15.83
CA PHE A 185 29.90 49.41 14.84
C PHE A 185 28.77 48.46 14.36
N GLY A 186 28.75 48.23 13.07
CA GLY A 186 27.83 47.29 12.42
C GLY A 186 28.59 46.45 11.39
N VAL A 187 28.00 45.34 10.98
CA VAL A 187 28.50 44.50 9.89
C VAL A 187 27.64 44.79 8.66
N LYS A 188 28.30 45.17 7.55
CA LYS A 188 27.67 45.34 6.25
C LYS A 188 27.88 44.05 5.44
N LEU A 189 26.80 43.41 5.11
CA LEU A 189 26.74 42.28 4.19
C LEU A 189 26.22 42.80 2.85
N LYS A 190 26.86 42.37 1.78
CA LYS A 190 26.33 42.55 0.41
C LYS A 190 26.14 41.17 -0.20
N ALA A 191 25.04 41.00 -0.86
CA ALA A 191 24.75 39.83 -1.68
C ALA A 191 24.46 40.28 -3.11
N SER A 192 24.99 39.56 -4.06
CA SER A 192 24.70 39.73 -5.49
C SER A 192 24.09 38.42 -6.02
N ALA A 193 23.06 38.56 -6.85
CA ALA A 193 22.55 37.45 -7.64
C ALA A 193 23.09 37.54 -9.07
N PRO A 194 23.29 36.44 -9.78
CA PRO A 194 23.71 36.42 -11.18
C PRO A 194 22.72 37.11 -12.09
#